data_7d017523eff880c5b7e802655fc07ce7
#
_entry.id   7d017523eff880c5b7e802655fc07ce7
#
_cell.length_a   1.000
_cell.length_b   1.000
_cell.length_c   1.000
_cell.angle_alpha   90.00
_cell.angle_beta   90.00
_cell.angle_gamma   90.00
#
_symmetry.space_group_name_H-M   'P 1'
#
loop_
_entity.id
_entity.type
_entity.pdbx_description
1 polymer ?
#
loop_
_entity_poly.entity_id
_entity_poly.type
_entity_poly.pdbx_seq_one_letter_code
_entity_poly.pdbx_strand_id
1 'polypeptide(L)'
;MNEHGANTYTLTKLMFRLLPVQILLSASGMVNSLISGFFASNYIGMEGMAAVGLYAPFNTLISAISTMLVGGSVILCGQYLSKNERNSLQNNFSLNLLVSAALGITMGLILLAMGVFNLSGFITQDETVRPLFDLFVTGQAFSTLPYYIGTLMTAFLSLENRGRRITAASTAYLAVNLVLSYLFVAVFDWGIFGLAIAPAIGFWVFMLIQAEYFLSGKSAVRLSFKAENAEEIKEIIRIGFPGAASYGYQTVRGLIINYLLQAFIGSIGVSAYAAMLNLMMLFWAVPTGMQAVSRMLLSVSMGEEDRQTLTDVMRVVFRCYVPLTCIMVAGMIAAAPLMTGLYFSDPSEPVYPLIVAGLRIVPLCMPLSLIYMVFVSYGQSAGRTGFVNILALMDGVVCVAGFAALLIPFIGLNGAYIASVLNG
;
A
#
# COMPACT_ATOMS: atom_id res chain seq x y z
N MET A 1 -31.98 -21.47 13.71
CA MET A 1 -31.15 -20.37 13.16
C MET A 1 -31.82 -20.04 11.82
N ASN A 2 -32.33 -18.81 11.67
CA ASN A 2 -32.95 -18.41 10.40
C ASN A 2 -31.87 -18.47 9.27
N GLU A 3 -32.29 -18.82 8.06
CA GLU A 3 -31.35 -18.89 6.89
C GLU A 3 -30.46 -17.64 6.76
N HIS A 4 -30.98 -16.48 7.08
CA HIS A 4 -30.23 -15.21 7.15
C HIS A 4 -29.07 -15.23 8.15
N GLY A 5 -29.25 -15.85 9.31
CA GLY A 5 -28.17 -15.95 10.32
C GLY A 5 -27.07 -16.93 9.91
N ALA A 6 -27.41 -18.00 9.19
CA ALA A 6 -26.44 -18.96 8.67
C ALA A 6 -25.58 -18.38 7.56
N ASN A 7 -26.18 -17.56 6.68
CA ASN A 7 -25.46 -16.91 5.56
C ASN A 7 -24.48 -15.85 6.07
N THR A 8 -24.90 -14.97 6.97
CA THR A 8 -24.04 -13.96 7.61
C THR A 8 -22.89 -14.61 8.39
N TYR A 9 -23.11 -15.73 9.08
CA TYR A 9 -22.07 -16.47 9.80
C TYR A 9 -21.02 -17.04 8.85
N THR A 10 -21.45 -17.65 7.74
CA THR A 10 -20.56 -18.20 6.72
C THR A 10 -19.72 -17.10 6.08
N LEU A 11 -20.34 -15.96 5.76
CA LEU A 11 -19.64 -14.78 5.22
C LEU A 11 -18.61 -14.23 6.19
N THR A 12 -18.97 -14.07 7.46
CA THR A 12 -18.05 -13.63 8.53
C THR A 12 -16.84 -14.56 8.61
N LYS A 13 -17.06 -15.87 8.62
CA LYS A 13 -15.99 -16.87 8.65
C LYS A 13 -15.08 -16.77 7.42
N LEU A 14 -15.64 -16.52 6.24
CA LEU A 14 -14.87 -16.31 5.00
C LEU A 14 -14.02 -15.04 5.11
N MET A 15 -14.60 -13.91 5.54
CA MET A 15 -13.90 -12.65 5.70
C MET A 15 -12.72 -12.77 6.67
N PHE A 16 -12.91 -13.41 7.83
CA PHE A 16 -11.84 -13.65 8.80
C PHE A 16 -10.79 -14.66 8.33
N ARG A 17 -11.14 -15.61 7.47
CA ARG A 17 -10.19 -16.55 6.86
C ARG A 17 -9.27 -15.88 5.84
N LEU A 18 -9.78 -14.90 5.08
CA LEU A 18 -9.02 -14.15 4.08
C LEU A 18 -8.17 -13.03 4.71
N LEU A 19 -8.61 -12.51 5.85
CA LEU A 19 -8.02 -11.33 6.49
C LEU A 19 -6.51 -11.47 6.79
N PRO A 20 -6.00 -12.55 7.41
CA PRO A 20 -4.56 -12.67 7.72
C PRO A 20 -3.67 -12.60 6.48
N VAL A 21 -4.13 -13.16 5.36
CA VAL A 21 -3.40 -13.14 4.08
C VAL A 21 -3.31 -11.71 3.54
N GLN A 22 -4.40 -10.95 3.59
CA GLN A 22 -4.42 -9.57 3.10
C GLN A 22 -3.65 -8.62 4.02
N ILE A 23 -3.68 -8.85 5.33
CA ILE A 23 -2.84 -8.10 6.28
C ILE A 23 -1.36 -8.37 6.01
N LEU A 24 -0.96 -9.64 5.85
CA LEU A 24 0.42 -10.01 5.54
C LEU A 24 0.89 -9.36 4.24
N LEU A 25 0.04 -9.37 3.21
CA LEU A 25 0.34 -8.75 1.93
C LEU A 25 0.53 -7.23 2.07
N SER A 26 -0.35 -6.57 2.80
CA SER A 26 -0.25 -5.13 3.07
C SER A 26 0.99 -4.80 3.92
N ALA A 27 1.29 -5.62 4.92
CA ALA A 27 2.45 -5.46 5.78
C ALA A 27 3.78 -5.68 5.04
N SER A 28 3.82 -6.57 4.03
CA SER A 28 5.09 -6.90 3.36
C SER A 28 5.76 -5.71 2.69
N GLY A 29 4.99 -4.80 2.09
CA GLY A 29 5.54 -3.55 1.55
C GLY A 29 6.12 -2.63 2.64
N MET A 30 5.46 -2.55 3.78
CA MET A 30 5.89 -1.74 4.92
C MET A 30 7.13 -2.30 5.58
N VAL A 31 7.19 -3.63 5.76
CA VAL A 31 8.37 -4.33 6.29
C VAL A 31 9.58 -4.16 5.36
N ASN A 32 9.36 -4.18 4.04
CA ASN A 32 10.43 -3.90 3.08
C ASN A 32 11.05 -2.51 3.28
N SER A 33 10.22 -1.47 3.49
CA SER A 33 10.72 -0.13 3.78
C SER A 33 11.55 -0.07 5.08
N LEU A 34 11.10 -0.80 6.12
CA LEU A 34 11.83 -0.88 7.38
C LEU A 34 13.19 -1.61 7.22
N ILE A 35 13.22 -2.71 6.48
CA ILE A 35 14.47 -3.44 6.15
C ILE A 35 15.43 -2.49 5.42
N SER A 36 14.96 -1.81 4.37
CA SER A 36 15.79 -0.89 3.61
C SER A 36 16.32 0.27 4.45
N GLY A 37 15.48 0.87 5.30
CA GLY A 37 15.88 1.92 6.23
C GLY A 37 16.91 1.45 7.26
N PHE A 38 16.71 0.27 7.85
CA PHE A 38 17.61 -0.32 8.83
C PHE A 38 19.02 -0.58 8.25
N PHE A 39 19.10 -1.23 7.09
CA PHE A 39 20.39 -1.51 6.47
C PHE A 39 21.07 -0.24 5.93
N ALA A 40 20.30 0.70 5.38
CA ALA A 40 20.82 1.99 4.94
C ALA A 40 21.47 2.75 6.10
N SER A 41 20.78 2.89 7.22
CA SER A 41 21.27 3.65 8.37
C SER A 41 22.47 3.02 9.07
N ASN A 42 22.47 1.67 9.23
CA ASN A 42 23.48 1.00 10.05
C ASN A 42 24.75 0.62 9.28
N TYR A 43 24.67 0.41 7.95
CA TYR A 43 25.79 -0.10 7.16
C TYR A 43 26.30 0.87 6.09
N ILE A 44 25.43 1.77 5.60
CA ILE A 44 25.81 2.69 4.50
C ILE A 44 25.99 4.12 5.02
N GLY A 45 25.24 4.50 6.06
CA GLY A 45 25.31 5.80 6.67
C GLY A 45 24.18 6.75 6.25
N MET A 46 24.32 8.02 6.64
CA MET A 46 23.28 9.03 6.43
C MET A 46 23.04 9.35 4.94
N GLU A 47 24.10 9.36 4.13
CA GLU A 47 24.01 9.58 2.68
C GLU A 47 23.22 8.45 1.99
N GLY A 48 23.45 7.20 2.42
CA GLY A 48 22.70 6.04 1.94
C GLY A 48 21.21 6.11 2.31
N MET A 49 20.91 6.55 3.52
CA MET A 49 19.54 6.75 3.97
C MET A 49 18.86 7.89 3.18
N ALA A 50 19.59 8.97 2.88
CA ALA A 50 19.10 10.06 2.05
C ALA A 50 18.78 9.57 0.62
N ALA A 51 19.67 8.76 0.03
CA ALA A 51 19.47 8.18 -1.31
C ALA A 51 18.20 7.28 -1.36
N VAL A 52 18.01 6.42 -0.36
CA VAL A 52 16.78 5.60 -0.24
C VAL A 52 15.54 6.50 -0.10
N GLY A 53 15.64 7.58 0.68
CA GLY A 53 14.56 8.55 0.84
C GLY A 53 14.18 9.26 -0.45
N LEU A 54 15.15 9.64 -1.27
CA LEU A 54 14.93 10.26 -2.58
C LEU A 54 14.23 9.34 -3.59
N TYR A 55 14.23 8.02 -3.38
CA TYR A 55 13.50 7.07 -4.21
C TYR A 55 11.99 7.00 -3.87
N ALA A 56 11.55 7.51 -2.73
CA ALA A 56 10.16 7.42 -2.29
C ALA A 56 9.13 7.94 -3.31
N PRO A 57 9.33 9.07 -4.04
CA PRO A 57 8.39 9.51 -5.06
C PRO A 57 8.22 8.52 -6.22
N PHE A 58 9.31 7.85 -6.64
CA PHE A 58 9.27 6.82 -7.69
C PHE A 58 8.48 5.60 -7.23
N ASN A 59 8.74 5.14 -6.01
CA ASN A 59 7.98 4.05 -5.41
C ASN A 59 6.49 4.39 -5.29
N THR A 60 6.16 5.62 -4.94
CA THR A 60 4.78 6.12 -4.89
C THR A 60 4.12 6.08 -6.28
N LEU A 61 4.82 6.53 -7.32
CA LEU A 61 4.32 6.50 -8.70
C LEU A 61 4.09 5.07 -9.19
N ILE A 62 5.07 4.17 -8.96
CA ILE A 62 4.98 2.75 -9.32
C ILE A 62 3.78 2.10 -8.62
N SER A 63 3.60 2.37 -7.32
CA SER A 63 2.49 1.86 -6.52
C SER A 63 1.14 2.42 -6.96
N ALA A 64 1.07 3.70 -7.33
CA ALA A 64 -0.14 4.35 -7.84
C ALA A 64 -0.61 3.69 -9.14
N ILE A 65 0.30 3.50 -10.10
CA ILE A 65 -0.01 2.84 -11.38
C ILE A 65 -0.43 1.38 -11.15
N SER A 66 0.29 0.64 -10.30
CA SER A 66 -0.08 -0.73 -9.95
C SER A 66 -1.47 -0.81 -9.31
N THR A 67 -1.77 0.09 -8.37
CA THR A 67 -3.07 0.15 -7.69
C THR A 67 -4.20 0.47 -8.66
N MET A 68 -3.97 1.32 -9.65
CA MET A 68 -4.93 1.63 -10.70
C MET A 68 -5.27 0.38 -11.52
N LEU A 69 -4.26 -0.32 -12.03
CA LEU A 69 -4.45 -1.50 -12.88
C LEU A 69 -5.07 -2.67 -12.10
N VAL A 70 -4.50 -2.99 -10.94
CA VAL A 70 -4.96 -4.09 -10.09
C VAL A 70 -6.34 -3.79 -9.51
N GLY A 71 -6.55 -2.57 -9.00
CA GLY A 71 -7.83 -2.16 -8.39
C GLY A 71 -8.99 -2.19 -9.37
N GLY A 72 -8.79 -1.68 -10.59
CA GLY A 72 -9.78 -1.74 -11.66
C GLY A 72 -10.10 -3.18 -12.09
N SER A 73 -9.05 -3.99 -12.30
CA SER A 73 -9.22 -5.40 -12.68
C SER A 73 -9.92 -6.24 -11.61
N VAL A 74 -9.58 -6.08 -10.33
CA VAL A 74 -10.24 -6.83 -9.24
C VAL A 74 -11.75 -6.62 -9.26
N ILE A 75 -12.18 -5.38 -9.50
CA ILE A 75 -13.61 -5.03 -9.51
C ILE A 75 -14.30 -5.65 -10.74
N LEU A 76 -13.74 -5.46 -11.93
CA LEU A 76 -14.32 -6.04 -13.16
C LEU A 76 -14.30 -7.56 -13.14
N CYS A 77 -13.19 -8.18 -12.76
CA CYS A 77 -13.04 -9.61 -12.70
C CYS A 77 -13.93 -10.24 -11.62
N GLY A 78 -14.16 -9.55 -10.50
CA GLY A 78 -15.15 -9.96 -9.50
C GLY A 78 -16.55 -10.06 -10.09
N GLN A 79 -16.96 -9.08 -10.91
CA GLN A 79 -18.24 -9.08 -11.60
C GLN A 79 -18.30 -10.16 -12.70
N TYR A 80 -17.26 -10.33 -13.50
CA TYR A 80 -17.20 -11.38 -14.54
C TYR A 80 -17.23 -12.78 -13.93
N LEU A 81 -16.54 -12.98 -12.81
CA LEU A 81 -16.53 -14.26 -12.10
C LEU A 81 -17.93 -14.63 -11.59
N SER A 82 -18.66 -13.67 -11.04
CA SER A 82 -20.03 -13.88 -10.54
C SER A 82 -21.03 -14.19 -11.66
N LYS A 83 -20.85 -13.55 -12.84
CA LYS A 83 -21.68 -13.79 -14.03
C LYS A 83 -21.24 -15.00 -14.86
N ASN A 84 -20.19 -15.71 -14.44
CA ASN A 84 -19.58 -16.82 -15.16
C ASN A 84 -19.09 -16.46 -16.58
N GLU A 85 -18.71 -15.20 -16.79
CA GLU A 85 -18.18 -14.66 -18.05
C GLU A 85 -16.69 -14.95 -18.19
N ARG A 86 -16.33 -16.21 -18.46
CA ARG A 86 -14.94 -16.68 -18.51
C ARG A 86 -14.10 -16.02 -19.58
N ASN A 87 -14.69 -15.69 -20.73
CA ASN A 87 -13.96 -15.02 -21.82
C ASN A 87 -13.58 -13.59 -21.43
N SER A 88 -14.50 -12.83 -20.82
CA SER A 88 -14.23 -11.49 -20.31
C SER A 88 -13.18 -11.50 -19.20
N LEU A 89 -13.26 -12.49 -18.29
CA LEU A 89 -12.27 -12.69 -17.23
C LEU A 89 -10.88 -12.99 -17.82
N GLN A 90 -10.79 -13.88 -18.81
CA GLN A 90 -9.53 -14.22 -19.50
C GLN A 90 -8.98 -13.01 -20.26
N ASN A 91 -9.82 -12.27 -20.97
CA ASN A 91 -9.41 -11.06 -21.70
C ASN A 91 -8.85 -10.00 -20.74
N ASN A 92 -9.54 -9.71 -19.64
CA ASN A 92 -9.08 -8.74 -18.63
C ASN A 92 -7.72 -9.14 -18.06
N PHE A 93 -7.53 -10.40 -17.68
CA PHE A 93 -6.26 -10.91 -17.19
C PHE A 93 -5.14 -10.76 -18.21
N SER A 94 -5.37 -11.19 -19.47
CA SER A 94 -4.39 -11.14 -20.54
C SER A 94 -4.01 -9.70 -20.91
N LEU A 95 -5.00 -8.82 -21.01
CA LEU A 95 -4.79 -7.38 -21.27
C LEU A 95 -3.99 -6.73 -20.17
N ASN A 96 -4.38 -6.96 -18.92
CA ASN A 96 -3.67 -6.35 -17.78
C ASN A 96 -2.27 -6.94 -17.62
N LEU A 97 -2.06 -8.22 -17.93
CA LEU A 97 -0.73 -8.83 -17.95
C LEU A 97 0.18 -8.16 -18.99
N LEU A 98 -0.34 -7.91 -20.20
CA LEU A 98 0.37 -7.19 -21.26
C LEU A 98 0.74 -5.77 -20.82
N VAL A 99 -0.24 -5.03 -20.32
CA VAL A 99 -0.04 -3.65 -19.87
C VAL A 99 0.92 -3.58 -18.69
N SER A 100 0.78 -4.48 -17.71
CA SER A 100 1.67 -4.56 -16.55
C SER A 100 3.11 -4.92 -16.95
N ALA A 101 3.28 -5.84 -17.91
CA ALA A 101 4.60 -6.17 -18.43
C ALA A 101 5.23 -4.99 -19.20
N ALA A 102 4.47 -4.34 -20.08
CA ALA A 102 4.93 -3.17 -20.82
C ALA A 102 5.33 -2.02 -19.90
N LEU A 103 4.51 -1.69 -18.90
CA LEU A 103 4.80 -0.66 -17.92
C LEU A 103 5.98 -1.04 -17.02
N GLY A 104 6.07 -2.30 -16.59
CA GLY A 104 7.19 -2.79 -15.81
C GLY A 104 8.51 -2.68 -16.54
N ILE A 105 8.54 -3.06 -17.83
CA ILE A 105 9.73 -2.92 -18.70
C ILE A 105 10.04 -1.44 -18.93
N THR A 106 9.05 -0.62 -19.30
CA THR A 106 9.27 0.79 -19.59
C THR A 106 9.77 1.54 -18.36
N MET A 107 9.14 1.35 -17.20
CA MET A 107 9.57 1.97 -15.96
C MET A 107 10.97 1.47 -15.54
N GLY A 108 11.23 0.17 -15.69
CA GLY A 108 12.55 -0.41 -15.44
C GLY A 108 13.64 0.19 -16.35
N LEU A 109 13.36 0.37 -17.63
CA LEU A 109 14.29 1.02 -18.57
C LEU A 109 14.51 2.50 -18.24
N ILE A 110 13.47 3.23 -17.83
CA ILE A 110 13.58 4.62 -17.39
C ILE A 110 14.49 4.73 -16.17
N LEU A 111 14.23 3.89 -15.14
CA LEU A 111 15.05 3.88 -13.92
C LEU A 111 16.50 3.45 -14.23
N LEU A 112 16.67 2.42 -15.05
CA LEU A 112 17.99 1.95 -15.47
C LEU A 112 18.76 3.06 -16.22
N ALA A 113 18.10 3.73 -17.17
CA ALA A 113 18.70 4.84 -17.90
C ALA A 113 19.07 6.00 -16.95
N MET A 114 18.19 6.31 -16.00
CA MET A 114 18.44 7.36 -15.02
C MET A 114 19.69 7.06 -14.18
N GLY A 115 19.84 5.83 -13.69
CA GLY A 115 21.00 5.44 -12.89
C GLY A 115 22.28 5.31 -13.72
N VAL A 116 22.23 4.66 -14.90
CA VAL A 116 23.42 4.43 -15.75
C VAL A 116 23.95 5.72 -16.36
N PHE A 117 23.09 6.64 -16.79
CA PHE A 117 23.49 7.94 -17.36
C PHE A 117 23.67 9.03 -16.31
N ASN A 118 23.60 8.70 -15.01
CA ASN A 118 23.79 9.64 -13.89
C ASN A 118 22.89 10.88 -13.99
N LEU A 119 21.60 10.67 -14.33
CA LEU A 119 20.62 11.75 -14.51
C LEU A 119 20.08 12.31 -13.19
N SER A 120 20.53 11.80 -12.06
CA SER A 120 20.09 12.23 -10.72
C SER A 120 20.42 13.70 -10.38
N GLY A 121 21.26 14.36 -11.17
CA GLY A 121 21.53 15.78 -11.02
C GLY A 121 20.32 16.71 -11.12
N PHE A 122 19.21 16.23 -11.70
CA PHE A 122 17.90 16.93 -11.70
C PHE A 122 17.14 16.76 -10.37
N ILE A 123 17.52 15.78 -9.55
CA ILE A 123 16.83 15.41 -8.31
C ILE A 123 17.58 15.93 -7.08
N THR A 124 18.91 15.77 -7.06
CA THR A 124 19.75 16.23 -5.97
C THR A 124 21.02 16.89 -6.49
N GLN A 125 21.42 17.98 -5.82
CA GLN A 125 22.67 18.69 -6.08
C GLN A 125 23.81 18.21 -5.15
N ASP A 126 23.51 17.32 -4.20
CA ASP A 126 24.48 16.80 -3.24
C ASP A 126 25.40 15.78 -3.93
N GLU A 127 26.68 16.13 -4.06
CA GLU A 127 27.68 15.32 -4.74
C GLU A 127 27.96 13.99 -4.04
N THR A 128 27.68 13.86 -2.74
CA THR A 128 27.88 12.63 -1.97
C THR A 128 26.70 11.68 -2.09
N VAL A 129 25.48 12.19 -2.12
CA VAL A 129 24.23 11.41 -2.21
C VAL A 129 23.95 10.96 -3.65
N ARG A 130 24.32 11.77 -4.63
CA ARG A 130 24.04 11.54 -6.05
C ARG A 130 24.51 10.17 -6.55
N PRO A 131 25.80 9.76 -6.43
CA PRO A 131 26.25 8.45 -6.92
C PRO A 131 25.58 7.28 -6.20
N LEU A 132 25.27 7.43 -4.92
CA LEU A 132 24.55 6.42 -4.17
C LEU A 132 23.10 6.28 -4.67
N PHE A 133 22.44 7.38 -4.98
CA PHE A 133 21.11 7.37 -5.55
C PHE A 133 21.08 6.72 -6.94
N ASP A 134 22.04 7.03 -7.82
CA ASP A 134 22.12 6.42 -9.16
C ASP A 134 22.31 4.90 -9.08
N LEU A 135 23.17 4.42 -8.16
CA LEU A 135 23.33 2.99 -7.90
C LEU A 135 22.07 2.34 -7.33
N PHE A 136 21.38 3.03 -6.41
CA PHE A 136 20.15 2.52 -5.82
C PHE A 136 19.04 2.37 -6.86
N VAL A 137 18.84 3.39 -7.69
CA VAL A 137 17.83 3.37 -8.76
C VAL A 137 18.14 2.30 -9.80
N THR A 138 19.43 2.11 -10.14
CA THR A 138 19.87 1.03 -11.05
C THR A 138 19.47 -0.35 -10.51
N GLY A 139 19.69 -0.61 -9.23
CA GLY A 139 19.28 -1.87 -8.60
C GLY A 139 17.75 -2.04 -8.55
N GLN A 140 17.03 -0.96 -8.22
CA GLN A 140 15.57 -0.97 -8.17
C GLN A 140 14.90 -1.14 -9.55
N ALA A 141 15.57 -0.78 -10.64
CA ALA A 141 15.05 -0.96 -12.00
C ALA A 141 14.63 -2.41 -12.28
N PHE A 142 15.35 -3.39 -11.70
CA PHE A 142 15.06 -4.82 -11.86
C PHE A 142 13.83 -5.29 -11.06
N SER A 143 13.30 -4.49 -10.15
CA SER A 143 12.12 -4.81 -9.34
C SER A 143 10.80 -4.50 -10.04
N THR A 144 10.78 -3.56 -10.97
CA THR A 144 9.54 -3.00 -11.55
C THR A 144 8.71 -4.03 -12.29
N LEU A 145 9.32 -4.81 -13.17
CA LEU A 145 8.63 -5.84 -13.95
C LEU A 145 7.99 -6.92 -13.05
N PRO A 146 8.74 -7.61 -12.17
CA PRO A 146 8.16 -8.62 -11.31
C PRO A 146 7.18 -8.05 -10.28
N TYR A 147 7.33 -6.79 -9.86
CA TYR A 147 6.38 -6.11 -9.00
C TYR A 147 5.01 -5.96 -9.66
N TYR A 148 4.93 -5.40 -10.88
CA TYR A 148 3.65 -5.21 -11.58
C TYR A 148 2.96 -6.54 -11.88
N ILE A 149 3.70 -7.53 -12.40
CA ILE A 149 3.15 -8.85 -12.73
C ILE A 149 2.75 -9.60 -11.46
N GLY A 150 3.59 -9.59 -10.42
CA GLY A 150 3.34 -10.28 -9.16
C GLY A 150 2.13 -9.72 -8.42
N THR A 151 1.94 -8.39 -8.39
CA THR A 151 0.76 -7.77 -7.76
C THR A 151 -0.52 -8.09 -8.52
N LEU A 152 -0.49 -8.12 -9.85
CA LEU A 152 -1.60 -8.58 -10.67
C LEU A 152 -1.96 -10.05 -10.37
N MET A 153 -0.98 -10.95 -10.38
CA MET A 153 -1.19 -12.37 -10.07
C MET A 153 -1.78 -12.56 -8.67
N THR A 154 -1.33 -11.79 -7.69
CA THR A 154 -1.88 -11.79 -6.32
C THR A 154 -3.37 -11.48 -6.30
N ALA A 155 -3.79 -10.49 -7.09
CA ALA A 155 -5.19 -10.10 -7.19
C ALA A 155 -6.07 -11.26 -7.71
N PHE A 156 -5.64 -11.93 -8.77
CA PHE A 156 -6.36 -13.07 -9.33
C PHE A 156 -6.32 -14.30 -8.41
N LEU A 157 -5.19 -14.60 -7.76
CA LEU A 157 -5.12 -15.65 -6.73
C LEU A 157 -6.07 -15.37 -5.55
N SER A 158 -6.26 -14.11 -5.19
CA SER A 158 -7.22 -13.70 -4.16
C SER A 158 -8.65 -13.98 -4.59
N LEU A 159 -9.04 -13.65 -5.83
CA LEU A 159 -10.34 -13.95 -6.40
C LEU A 159 -10.61 -15.47 -6.48
N GLU A 160 -9.59 -16.28 -6.76
CA GLU A 160 -9.66 -17.73 -6.79
C GLU A 160 -9.53 -18.40 -5.39
N ASN A 161 -9.52 -17.61 -4.32
CA ASN A 161 -9.38 -18.10 -2.93
C ASN A 161 -8.09 -18.94 -2.70
N ARG A 162 -6.99 -18.58 -3.34
CA ARG A 162 -5.67 -19.23 -3.24
C ARG A 162 -4.74 -18.56 -2.22
N GLY A 163 -5.30 -18.12 -1.10
CA GLY A 163 -4.57 -17.37 -0.05
C GLY A 163 -3.28 -18.03 0.44
N ARG A 164 -3.24 -19.37 0.53
CA ARG A 164 -2.01 -20.08 0.95
C ARG A 164 -0.82 -19.83 0.02
N ARG A 165 -1.05 -19.71 -1.30
CA ARG A 165 0.01 -19.39 -2.26
C ARG A 165 0.47 -17.95 -2.13
N ILE A 166 -0.45 -17.03 -1.93
CA ILE A 166 -0.13 -15.61 -1.67
C ILE A 166 0.72 -15.50 -0.41
N THR A 167 0.32 -16.16 0.68
CA THR A 167 1.11 -16.19 1.92
C THR A 167 2.51 -16.76 1.70
N ALA A 168 2.62 -17.90 1.00
CA ALA A 168 3.91 -18.52 0.70
C ALA A 168 4.81 -17.58 -0.13
N ALA A 169 4.26 -16.95 -1.17
CA ALA A 169 4.99 -16.01 -2.02
C ALA A 169 5.44 -14.76 -1.22
N SER A 170 4.56 -14.18 -0.40
CA SER A 170 4.88 -12.99 0.42
C SER A 170 5.90 -13.30 1.50
N THR A 171 5.79 -14.46 2.16
CA THR A 171 6.78 -14.89 3.16
C THR A 171 8.14 -15.17 2.51
N ALA A 172 8.16 -15.83 1.35
CA ALA A 172 9.38 -16.07 0.60
C ALA A 172 10.04 -14.75 0.16
N TYR A 173 9.23 -13.79 -0.34
CA TYR A 173 9.70 -12.44 -0.65
C TYR A 173 10.41 -11.78 0.53
N LEU A 174 9.76 -11.75 1.70
CA LEU A 174 10.32 -11.11 2.89
C LEU A 174 11.59 -11.81 3.38
N ALA A 175 11.58 -13.15 3.39
CA ALA A 175 12.75 -13.93 3.79
C ALA A 175 13.94 -13.72 2.85
N VAL A 176 13.71 -13.80 1.54
CA VAL A 176 14.74 -13.57 0.51
C VAL A 176 15.27 -12.15 0.60
N ASN A 177 14.39 -11.16 0.71
CA ASN A 177 14.80 -9.76 0.83
C ASN A 177 15.67 -9.53 2.08
N LEU A 178 15.25 -10.02 3.25
CA LEU A 178 16.01 -9.87 4.50
C LEU A 178 17.38 -10.55 4.42
N VAL A 179 17.41 -11.82 3.97
CA VAL A 179 18.65 -12.59 3.86
C VAL A 179 19.61 -11.98 2.84
N LEU A 180 19.11 -11.62 1.66
CA LEU A 180 19.96 -11.02 0.64
C LEU A 180 20.41 -9.60 0.99
N SER A 181 19.58 -8.80 1.65
CA SER A 181 20.01 -7.48 2.16
C SER A 181 21.15 -7.65 3.15
N TYR A 182 21.08 -8.60 4.08
CA TYR A 182 22.17 -8.90 4.99
C TYR A 182 23.43 -9.38 4.25
N LEU A 183 23.29 -10.36 3.36
CA LEU A 183 24.44 -10.91 2.62
C LEU A 183 25.10 -9.85 1.73
N PHE A 184 24.32 -9.08 0.96
CA PHE A 184 24.88 -8.13 0.01
C PHE A 184 25.44 -6.88 0.68
N VAL A 185 24.83 -6.41 1.77
CA VAL A 185 25.25 -5.19 2.45
C VAL A 185 26.28 -5.48 3.54
N ALA A 186 26.03 -6.48 4.41
CA ALA A 186 26.87 -6.72 5.58
C ALA A 186 28.02 -7.72 5.33
N VAL A 187 27.85 -8.68 4.38
CA VAL A 187 28.87 -9.73 4.15
C VAL A 187 29.70 -9.43 2.90
N PHE A 188 29.06 -9.06 1.79
CA PHE A 188 29.75 -8.83 0.50
C PHE A 188 30.14 -7.38 0.27
N ASP A 189 29.69 -6.46 1.13
CA ASP A 189 29.98 -5.03 1.08
C ASP A 189 29.62 -4.38 -0.28
N TRP A 190 28.48 -4.82 -0.87
CA TRP A 190 27.97 -4.21 -2.10
C TRP A 190 27.29 -2.86 -1.86
N GLY A 191 27.28 -2.38 -0.63
CA GLY A 191 26.74 -1.10 -0.24
C GLY A 191 25.27 -0.92 -0.67
N ILE A 192 24.98 0.27 -1.20
CA ILE A 192 23.61 0.66 -1.56
C ILE A 192 23.05 -0.11 -2.77
N PHE A 193 23.90 -0.56 -3.69
CA PHE A 193 23.46 -1.39 -4.81
C PHE A 193 22.95 -2.75 -4.31
N GLY A 194 23.66 -3.37 -3.35
CA GLY A 194 23.21 -4.61 -2.70
C GLY A 194 21.87 -4.43 -2.00
N LEU A 195 21.66 -3.29 -1.34
CA LEU A 195 20.40 -2.95 -0.70
C LEU A 195 19.25 -2.76 -1.70
N ALA A 196 19.54 -2.31 -2.90
CA ALA A 196 18.54 -2.11 -3.97
C ALA A 196 18.20 -3.41 -4.71
N ILE A 197 19.17 -4.28 -4.98
CA ILE A 197 18.97 -5.51 -5.75
C ILE A 197 18.34 -6.63 -4.92
N ALA A 198 18.51 -6.64 -3.59
CA ALA A 198 17.94 -7.65 -2.71
C ALA A 198 16.40 -7.72 -2.79
N PRO A 199 15.63 -6.62 -2.62
CA PRO A 199 14.20 -6.65 -2.81
C PRO A 199 13.80 -6.91 -4.26
N ALA A 200 14.62 -6.55 -5.26
CA ALA A 200 14.35 -6.86 -6.66
C ALA A 200 14.34 -8.37 -6.89
N ILE A 201 15.34 -9.10 -6.40
CA ILE A 201 15.38 -10.58 -6.44
C ILE A 201 14.19 -11.15 -5.67
N GLY A 202 13.86 -10.58 -4.52
CA GLY A 202 12.68 -10.96 -3.74
C GLY A 202 11.38 -10.88 -4.57
N PHE A 203 11.18 -9.80 -5.34
CA PHE A 203 10.01 -9.66 -6.22
C PHE A 203 10.00 -10.67 -7.38
N TRP A 204 11.16 -11.08 -7.90
CA TRP A 204 11.24 -12.17 -8.87
C TRP A 204 10.79 -13.50 -8.25
N VAL A 205 11.24 -13.83 -7.05
CA VAL A 205 10.80 -15.02 -6.31
C VAL A 205 9.29 -14.97 -6.04
N PHE A 206 8.78 -13.80 -5.59
CA PHE A 206 7.35 -13.55 -5.37
C PHE A 206 6.51 -13.83 -6.62
N MET A 207 6.91 -13.28 -7.75
CA MET A 207 6.23 -13.47 -9.04
C MET A 207 6.30 -14.94 -9.50
N LEU A 208 7.47 -15.59 -9.42
CA LEU A 208 7.68 -16.96 -9.92
C LEU A 208 6.86 -18.00 -9.15
N ILE A 209 6.78 -17.87 -7.80
CA ILE A 209 5.95 -18.76 -6.96
C ILE A 209 4.47 -18.66 -7.36
N GLN A 210 4.01 -17.49 -7.74
CA GLN A 210 2.63 -17.27 -8.17
C GLN A 210 2.42 -17.76 -9.62
N ALA A 211 3.37 -17.46 -10.52
CA ALA A 211 3.31 -17.84 -11.92
C ALA A 211 3.21 -19.36 -12.13
N GLU A 212 3.84 -20.17 -11.26
CA GLU A 212 3.71 -21.63 -11.26
C GLU A 212 2.25 -22.09 -11.24
N TYR A 213 1.40 -21.42 -10.48
CA TYR A 213 -0.02 -21.77 -10.39
C TYR A 213 -0.76 -21.54 -11.70
N PHE A 214 -0.51 -20.42 -12.37
CA PHE A 214 -1.13 -20.10 -13.66
C PHE A 214 -0.61 -21.00 -14.78
N LEU A 215 0.67 -21.39 -14.72
CA LEU A 215 1.27 -22.33 -15.67
C LEU A 215 0.78 -23.78 -15.47
N SER A 216 0.40 -24.15 -14.24
CA SER A 216 -0.07 -25.50 -13.92
C SER A 216 -1.45 -25.85 -14.50
N GLY A 217 -2.14 -24.91 -15.15
CA GLY A 217 -3.47 -25.09 -15.71
C GLY A 217 -4.60 -25.25 -14.69
N LYS A 218 -4.33 -24.99 -13.40
CA LYS A 218 -5.32 -25.09 -12.29
C LYS A 218 -6.11 -23.80 -12.07
N SER A 219 -5.69 -22.70 -12.69
CA SER A 219 -6.38 -21.41 -12.63
C SER A 219 -7.54 -21.34 -13.62
N ALA A 220 -8.54 -20.54 -13.28
CA ALA A 220 -9.63 -20.18 -14.19
C ALA A 220 -9.13 -19.40 -15.42
N VAL A 221 -8.00 -18.70 -15.28
CA VAL A 221 -7.35 -17.95 -16.36
C VAL A 221 -5.99 -18.57 -16.74
N ARG A 222 -5.57 -18.35 -17.97
CA ARG A 222 -4.29 -18.84 -18.49
C ARG A 222 -3.36 -17.65 -18.76
N LEU A 223 -2.06 -17.87 -18.57
CA LEU A 223 -1.06 -16.89 -18.99
C LEU A 223 -1.10 -16.79 -20.51
N SER A 224 -1.63 -15.71 -21.03
CA SER A 224 -1.74 -15.40 -22.44
C SER A 224 -1.39 -13.94 -22.68
N PHE A 225 -0.61 -13.69 -23.71
CA PHE A 225 -0.30 -12.34 -24.20
C PHE A 225 -1.19 -11.92 -25.36
N LYS A 226 -2.36 -12.57 -25.51
CA LYS A 226 -3.37 -12.20 -26.52
C LYS A 226 -4.57 -11.61 -25.80
N ALA A 227 -4.83 -10.34 -26.03
CA ALA A 227 -6.04 -9.65 -25.58
C ALA A 227 -6.95 -9.46 -26.81
N GLU A 228 -8.21 -9.89 -26.71
CA GLU A 228 -9.20 -9.78 -27.78
C GLU A 228 -9.84 -8.38 -27.82
N ASN A 229 -10.01 -7.76 -26.65
CA ASN A 229 -10.62 -6.45 -26.51
C ASN A 229 -9.69 -5.48 -25.74
N ALA A 230 -8.91 -4.71 -26.48
CA ALA A 230 -8.00 -3.73 -25.90
C ALA A 230 -8.72 -2.49 -25.32
N GLU A 231 -9.97 -2.23 -25.72
CA GLU A 231 -10.72 -1.08 -25.20
C GLU A 231 -11.08 -1.22 -23.72
N GLU A 232 -11.12 -2.43 -23.18
CA GLU A 232 -11.36 -2.73 -21.78
C GLU A 232 -10.34 -2.04 -20.84
N ILE A 233 -9.14 -1.70 -21.34
CA ILE A 233 -8.15 -0.94 -20.57
C ILE A 233 -8.68 0.42 -20.11
N LYS A 234 -9.54 1.05 -20.89
CA LYS A 234 -10.16 2.35 -20.53
C LYS A 234 -11.03 2.20 -19.29
N GLU A 235 -11.78 1.09 -19.21
CA GLU A 235 -12.65 0.81 -18.07
C GLU A 235 -11.84 0.42 -16.83
N ILE A 236 -10.78 -0.40 -16.98
CA ILE A 236 -9.84 -0.73 -15.92
C ILE A 236 -9.25 0.55 -15.32
N ILE A 237 -8.75 1.45 -16.17
CA ILE A 237 -8.16 2.73 -15.75
C ILE A 237 -9.22 3.60 -15.07
N ARG A 238 -10.41 3.72 -15.65
CA ARG A 238 -11.50 4.55 -15.12
C ARG A 238 -11.92 4.13 -13.71
N ILE A 239 -12.08 2.83 -13.48
CA ILE A 239 -12.48 2.27 -12.19
C ILE A 239 -11.33 2.34 -11.18
N GLY A 240 -10.10 2.10 -11.61
CA GLY A 240 -8.92 2.09 -10.75
C GLY A 240 -8.31 3.46 -10.45
N PHE A 241 -8.59 4.48 -11.30
CA PHE A 241 -8.02 5.82 -11.19
C PHE A 241 -8.16 6.47 -9.79
N PRO A 242 -9.31 6.38 -9.08
CA PRO A 242 -9.43 6.94 -7.74
C PRO A 242 -8.38 6.39 -6.77
N GLY A 243 -8.03 5.10 -6.91
CA GLY A 243 -6.96 4.48 -6.12
C GLY A 243 -5.59 5.08 -6.40
N ALA A 244 -5.25 5.33 -7.66
CA ALA A 244 -4.01 6.01 -8.04
C ALA A 244 -3.98 7.47 -7.59
N ALA A 245 -5.07 8.21 -7.81
CA ALA A 245 -5.21 9.60 -7.42
C ALA A 245 -5.00 9.79 -5.91
N SER A 246 -5.43 8.84 -5.09
CA SER A 246 -5.23 8.87 -3.63
C SER A 246 -3.75 8.97 -3.22
N TYR A 247 -2.83 8.34 -3.97
CA TYR A 247 -1.39 8.50 -3.72
C TYR A 247 -0.91 9.93 -3.96
N GLY A 248 -1.37 10.56 -5.06
CA GLY A 248 -1.08 11.97 -5.37
C GLY A 248 -1.63 12.91 -4.29
N TYR A 249 -2.86 12.69 -3.87
CA TYR A 249 -3.50 13.49 -2.81
C TYR A 249 -2.77 13.35 -1.47
N GLN A 250 -2.36 12.15 -1.09
CA GLN A 250 -1.56 11.92 0.13
C GLN A 250 -0.21 12.64 0.07
N THR A 251 0.44 12.66 -1.09
CA THR A 251 1.71 13.37 -1.28
C THR A 251 1.51 14.89 -1.09
N VAL A 252 0.50 15.48 -1.73
CA VAL A 252 0.18 16.91 -1.58
C VAL A 252 -0.16 17.24 -0.14
N ARG A 253 -0.96 16.40 0.53
CA ARG A 253 -1.28 16.54 1.96
C ARG A 253 -0.01 16.57 2.81
N GLY A 254 0.90 15.61 2.60
CA GLY A 254 2.16 15.54 3.34
C GLY A 254 3.01 16.78 3.17
N LEU A 255 3.10 17.33 1.95
CA LEU A 255 3.82 18.58 1.69
C LEU A 255 3.20 19.76 2.42
N ILE A 256 1.87 19.90 2.38
CA ILE A 256 1.16 21.00 3.08
C ILE A 256 1.37 20.91 4.59
N ILE A 257 1.20 19.72 5.18
CA ILE A 257 1.39 19.54 6.63
C ILE A 257 2.82 19.84 7.03
N ASN A 258 3.81 19.30 6.30
CA ASN A 258 5.22 19.57 6.60
C ASN A 258 5.57 21.04 6.48
N TYR A 259 5.04 21.75 5.48
CA TYR A 259 5.22 23.19 5.34
C TYR A 259 4.64 23.95 6.54
N LEU A 260 3.40 23.63 6.95
CA LEU A 260 2.76 24.27 8.09
C LEU A 260 3.50 23.97 9.40
N LEU A 261 3.92 22.71 9.62
CA LEU A 261 4.69 22.35 10.83
C LEU A 261 6.04 23.08 10.86
N GLN A 262 6.73 23.17 9.73
CA GLN A 262 8.00 23.89 9.65
C GLN A 262 7.83 25.37 9.92
N ALA A 263 6.74 25.98 9.39
CA ALA A 263 6.49 27.42 9.53
C ALA A 263 6.08 27.83 10.95
N PHE A 264 5.31 27.00 11.68
CA PHE A 264 4.73 27.36 12.98
C PHE A 264 5.45 26.72 14.18
N ILE A 265 6.14 25.58 13.99
CA ILE A 265 6.73 24.81 15.09
C ILE A 265 8.25 24.59 14.88
N GLY A 266 8.69 24.61 13.61
CA GLY A 266 10.08 24.34 13.25
C GLY A 266 10.39 22.86 13.08
N SER A 267 11.68 22.53 12.99
CA SER A 267 12.18 21.19 12.69
C SER A 267 11.77 20.12 13.71
N ILE A 268 11.62 20.47 14.97
CA ILE A 268 11.18 19.56 16.03
C ILE A 268 9.78 19.04 15.75
N GLY A 269 8.86 19.89 15.30
CA GLY A 269 7.49 19.50 14.97
C GLY A 269 7.44 18.55 13.75
N VAL A 270 8.22 18.83 12.74
CA VAL A 270 8.33 17.96 11.53
C VAL A 270 8.91 16.61 11.92
N SER A 271 9.98 16.57 12.70
CA SER A 271 10.64 15.33 13.14
C SER A 271 9.72 14.48 14.02
N ALA A 272 9.00 15.09 14.97
CA ALA A 272 8.04 14.39 15.82
C ALA A 272 6.89 13.78 15.02
N TYR A 273 6.34 14.54 14.07
CA TYR A 273 5.26 14.08 13.20
C TYR A 273 5.72 12.93 12.31
N ALA A 274 6.90 13.04 11.69
CA ALA A 274 7.49 12.00 10.86
C ALA A 274 7.77 10.70 11.64
N ALA A 275 8.36 10.81 12.84
CA ALA A 275 8.64 9.66 13.69
C ALA A 275 7.34 8.95 14.11
N MET A 276 6.29 9.70 14.47
CA MET A 276 4.99 9.15 14.80
C MET A 276 4.37 8.40 13.61
N LEU A 277 4.40 8.97 12.40
CA LEU A 277 3.90 8.29 11.19
C LEU A 277 4.64 6.99 10.90
N ASN A 278 5.97 6.98 11.06
CA ASN A 278 6.78 5.77 10.88
C ASN A 278 6.40 4.66 11.87
N LEU A 279 6.18 5.00 13.15
CA LEU A 279 5.74 4.06 14.16
C LEU A 279 4.34 3.50 13.88
N MET A 280 3.45 4.30 13.29
CA MET A 280 2.10 3.87 12.91
C MET A 280 2.05 3.03 11.64
N MET A 281 3.09 3.07 10.81
CA MET A 281 3.09 2.51 9.45
C MET A 281 2.64 1.05 9.40
N LEU A 282 3.19 0.19 10.29
CA LEU A 282 2.83 -1.23 10.32
C LEU A 282 1.37 -1.49 10.69
N PHE A 283 0.80 -0.64 11.55
CA PHE A 283 -0.59 -0.81 11.99
C PHE A 283 -1.60 -0.51 10.89
N TRP A 284 -1.24 0.31 9.90
CA TRP A 284 -2.05 0.55 8.71
C TRP A 284 -2.27 -0.70 7.86
N ALA A 285 -1.43 -1.75 8.02
CA ALA A 285 -1.64 -3.03 7.33
C ALA A 285 -2.99 -3.69 7.69
N VAL A 286 -3.52 -3.45 8.89
CA VAL A 286 -4.78 -4.04 9.36
C VAL A 286 -5.97 -3.42 8.64
N PRO A 287 -6.22 -2.08 8.69
CA PRO A 287 -7.31 -1.47 7.94
C PRO A 287 -7.23 -1.71 6.43
N THR A 288 -6.03 -1.65 5.84
CA THR A 288 -5.85 -1.88 4.40
C THR A 288 -6.12 -3.34 4.01
N GLY A 289 -5.76 -4.31 4.86
CA GLY A 289 -6.12 -5.71 4.68
C GLY A 289 -7.63 -5.95 4.78
N MET A 290 -8.29 -5.31 5.75
CA MET A 290 -9.75 -5.36 5.90
C MET A 290 -10.48 -4.74 4.70
N GLN A 291 -9.99 -3.62 4.18
CA GLN A 291 -10.49 -3.01 2.95
C GLN A 291 -10.34 -3.94 1.75
N ALA A 292 -9.18 -4.59 1.58
CA ALA A 292 -8.93 -5.48 0.45
C ALA A 292 -9.90 -6.67 0.42
N VAL A 293 -10.17 -7.30 1.58
CA VAL A 293 -11.18 -8.36 1.71
C VAL A 293 -12.57 -7.84 1.37
N SER A 294 -12.95 -6.68 1.94
CA SER A 294 -14.27 -6.08 1.71
C SER A 294 -14.46 -5.73 0.24
N ARG A 295 -13.48 -5.12 -0.42
CA ARG A 295 -13.53 -4.77 -1.85
C ARG A 295 -13.75 -5.98 -2.74
N MET A 296 -13.04 -7.08 -2.48
CA MET A 296 -13.21 -8.32 -3.24
C MET A 296 -14.65 -8.86 -3.14
N LEU A 297 -15.21 -8.93 -1.92
CA LEU A 297 -16.56 -9.45 -1.71
C LEU A 297 -17.64 -8.51 -2.25
N LEU A 298 -17.46 -7.19 -2.07
CA LEU A 298 -18.37 -6.19 -2.62
C LEU A 298 -18.43 -6.25 -4.15
N SER A 299 -17.27 -6.47 -4.82
CA SER A 299 -17.24 -6.58 -6.28
C SER A 299 -17.99 -7.81 -6.80
N VAL A 300 -17.82 -8.97 -6.14
CA VAL A 300 -18.53 -10.21 -6.48
C VAL A 300 -20.04 -10.05 -6.25
N SER A 301 -20.43 -9.59 -5.06
CA SER A 301 -21.85 -9.41 -4.73
C SER A 301 -22.56 -8.38 -5.62
N MET A 302 -21.84 -7.36 -6.09
CA MET A 302 -22.37 -6.39 -7.05
C MET A 302 -22.60 -7.04 -8.42
N GLY A 303 -21.70 -7.92 -8.85
CA GLY A 303 -21.86 -8.68 -10.09
C GLY A 303 -23.01 -9.68 -10.05
N GLU A 304 -23.27 -10.28 -8.90
CA GLU A 304 -24.41 -11.18 -8.66
C GLU A 304 -25.74 -10.44 -8.43
N GLU A 305 -25.72 -9.11 -8.36
CA GLU A 305 -26.87 -8.27 -7.97
C GLU A 305 -27.46 -8.66 -6.59
N ASP A 306 -26.64 -9.32 -5.76
CA ASP A 306 -27.04 -9.80 -4.44
C ASP A 306 -26.97 -8.67 -3.39
N ARG A 307 -28.07 -7.95 -3.27
CA ARG A 307 -28.20 -6.85 -2.29
C ARG A 307 -28.09 -7.33 -0.84
N GLN A 308 -28.44 -8.58 -0.58
CA GLN A 308 -28.39 -9.12 0.77
C GLN A 308 -26.93 -9.35 1.20
N THR A 309 -26.12 -9.99 0.36
CA THR A 309 -24.70 -10.19 0.64
C THR A 309 -23.96 -8.85 0.73
N LEU A 310 -24.30 -7.84 -0.10
CA LEU A 310 -23.76 -6.48 0.04
C LEU A 310 -24.05 -5.90 1.44
N THR A 311 -25.30 -6.03 1.92
CA THR A 311 -25.69 -5.55 3.24
C THR A 311 -24.99 -6.33 4.35
N ASP A 312 -24.81 -7.64 4.19
CA ASP A 312 -24.14 -8.49 5.16
C ASP A 312 -22.64 -8.21 5.24
N VAL A 313 -21.96 -7.94 4.11
CA VAL A 313 -20.54 -7.46 4.13
C VAL A 313 -20.42 -6.18 4.94
N MET A 314 -21.28 -5.19 4.68
CA MET A 314 -21.28 -3.93 5.44
C MET A 314 -21.56 -4.17 6.92
N ARG A 315 -22.49 -5.07 7.24
CA ARG A 315 -22.79 -5.45 8.62
C ARG A 315 -21.59 -6.09 9.34
N VAL A 316 -20.84 -6.95 8.66
CA VAL A 316 -19.60 -7.54 9.21
C VAL A 316 -18.55 -6.45 9.44
N VAL A 317 -18.40 -5.52 8.51
CA VAL A 317 -17.46 -4.39 8.69
C VAL A 317 -17.82 -3.61 9.96
N PHE A 318 -19.06 -3.17 10.11
CA PHE A 318 -19.47 -2.37 11.27
C PHE A 318 -19.48 -3.15 12.58
N ARG A 319 -19.86 -4.43 12.58
CA ARG A 319 -20.00 -5.24 13.80
C ARG A 319 -18.71 -5.93 14.23
N CYS A 320 -17.80 -6.20 13.29
CA CYS A 320 -16.58 -6.96 13.58
C CYS A 320 -15.31 -6.17 13.29
N TYR A 321 -15.17 -5.61 12.08
CA TYR A 321 -13.91 -4.97 11.67
C TYR A 321 -13.67 -3.63 12.38
N VAL A 322 -14.70 -2.79 12.48
CA VAL A 322 -14.58 -1.51 13.21
C VAL A 322 -14.27 -1.74 14.70
N PRO A 323 -14.99 -2.59 15.46
CA PRO A 323 -14.62 -2.89 16.84
C PRO A 323 -13.21 -3.49 16.99
N LEU A 324 -12.80 -4.38 16.08
CA LEU A 324 -11.45 -4.95 16.11
C LEU A 324 -10.38 -3.87 15.90
N THR A 325 -10.62 -2.93 14.99
CA THR A 325 -9.74 -1.77 14.78
C THR A 325 -9.73 -0.86 16.02
N CYS A 326 -10.87 -0.65 16.68
CA CYS A 326 -10.93 0.11 17.94
C CYS A 326 -10.11 -0.57 19.05
N ILE A 327 -10.16 -1.89 19.17
CA ILE A 327 -9.34 -2.63 20.15
C ILE A 327 -7.84 -2.47 19.81
N MET A 328 -7.46 -2.58 18.56
CA MET A 328 -6.09 -2.35 18.12
C MET A 328 -5.63 -0.92 18.47
N VAL A 329 -6.46 0.09 18.19
CA VAL A 329 -6.18 1.49 18.50
C VAL A 329 -6.03 1.70 20.01
N ALA A 330 -6.90 1.11 20.82
CA ALA A 330 -6.78 1.19 22.29
C ALA A 330 -5.44 0.58 22.78
N GLY A 331 -5.03 -0.53 22.19
CA GLY A 331 -3.72 -1.14 22.43
C GLY A 331 -2.55 -0.21 22.04
N MET A 332 -2.63 0.45 20.88
CA MET A 332 -1.63 1.43 20.45
C MET A 332 -1.53 2.63 21.40
N ILE A 333 -2.66 3.17 21.81
CA ILE A 333 -2.72 4.28 22.77
C ILE A 333 -2.07 3.89 24.10
N ALA A 334 -2.37 2.71 24.61
CA ALA A 334 -1.78 2.19 25.84
C ALA A 334 -0.27 1.94 25.69
N ALA A 335 0.16 1.41 24.53
CA ALA A 335 1.55 1.11 24.24
C ALA A 335 2.37 2.31 23.71
N ALA A 336 1.78 3.51 23.58
CA ALA A 336 2.43 4.67 22.99
C ALA A 336 3.81 5.00 23.61
N PRO A 337 4.01 5.01 24.95
CA PRO A 337 5.32 5.25 25.53
C PRO A 337 6.34 4.14 25.17
N LEU A 338 5.89 2.87 25.16
CA LEU A 338 6.74 1.74 24.79
C LEU A 338 7.18 1.83 23.32
N MET A 339 6.24 2.16 22.42
CA MET A 339 6.53 2.34 21.00
C MET A 339 7.51 3.49 20.77
N THR A 340 7.34 4.61 21.47
CA THR A 340 8.27 5.75 21.38
C THR A 340 9.65 5.38 21.87
N GLY A 341 9.75 4.58 22.94
CA GLY A 341 11.01 4.10 23.49
C GLY A 341 11.83 3.21 22.56
N LEU A 342 11.23 2.63 21.50
CA LEU A 342 11.96 1.91 20.47
C LEU A 342 12.83 2.80 19.58
N TYR A 343 12.46 4.09 19.44
CA TYR A 343 13.20 5.06 18.63
C TYR A 343 14.04 6.03 19.46
N PHE A 344 13.52 6.39 20.64
CA PHE A 344 14.12 7.38 21.55
C PHE A 344 14.26 6.76 22.94
N SER A 345 15.49 6.35 23.26
CA SER A 345 15.77 5.67 24.54
C SER A 345 15.71 6.61 25.75
N ASP A 346 15.85 7.93 25.52
CA ASP A 346 15.83 8.94 26.59
C ASP A 346 14.50 9.69 26.60
N PRO A 347 13.63 9.48 27.62
CA PRO A 347 12.37 10.20 27.76
C PRO A 347 12.53 11.71 28.00
N SER A 348 13.74 12.20 28.29
CA SER A 348 14.01 13.63 28.51
C SER A 348 14.17 14.42 27.20
N GLU A 349 14.27 13.74 26.06
CA GLU A 349 14.34 14.43 24.78
C GLU A 349 13.06 15.22 24.48
N PRO A 350 13.16 16.47 23.98
CA PRO A 350 12.00 17.33 23.72
C PRO A 350 11.00 16.72 22.72
N VAL A 351 11.46 15.82 21.83
CA VAL A 351 10.65 15.15 20.80
C VAL A 351 9.80 14.02 21.39
N TYR A 352 10.27 13.36 22.46
CA TYR A 352 9.62 12.19 23.06
C TYR A 352 8.15 12.44 23.47
N PRO A 353 7.80 13.48 24.30
CA PRO A 353 6.41 13.71 24.68
C PRO A 353 5.52 14.08 23.50
N LEU A 354 6.07 14.70 22.45
CA LEU A 354 5.34 15.05 21.25
C LEU A 354 4.93 13.80 20.46
N ILE A 355 5.82 12.83 20.32
CA ILE A 355 5.52 11.56 19.64
C ILE A 355 4.49 10.77 20.45
N VAL A 356 4.63 10.68 21.77
CA VAL A 356 3.66 9.99 22.64
C VAL A 356 2.27 10.62 22.51
N ALA A 357 2.17 11.95 22.47
CA ALA A 357 0.90 12.65 22.27
C ALA A 357 0.30 12.29 20.89
N GLY A 358 1.11 12.27 19.84
CA GLY A 358 0.69 11.86 18.49
C GLY A 358 0.18 10.42 18.46
N LEU A 359 0.90 9.46 19.06
CA LEU A 359 0.50 8.05 19.12
C LEU A 359 -0.75 7.82 20.01
N ARG A 360 -1.14 8.76 20.84
CA ARG A 360 -2.40 8.71 21.62
C ARG A 360 -3.59 9.31 20.86
N ILE A 361 -3.35 10.25 19.95
CA ILE A 361 -4.41 10.98 19.25
C ILE A 361 -4.63 10.39 17.85
N VAL A 362 -3.60 10.32 17.02
CA VAL A 362 -3.73 10.00 15.60
C VAL A 362 -4.31 8.61 15.31
N PRO A 363 -4.01 7.53 16.08
CA PRO A 363 -4.62 6.22 15.82
C PRO A 363 -6.15 6.23 15.82
N LEU A 364 -6.80 7.19 16.48
CA LEU A 364 -8.25 7.32 16.48
C LEU A 364 -8.85 7.54 15.07
N CYS A 365 -8.05 7.99 14.09
CA CYS A 365 -8.51 8.08 12.71
C CYS A 365 -8.73 6.69 12.05
N MET A 366 -8.04 5.63 12.49
CA MET A 366 -8.04 4.34 11.80
C MET A 366 -9.41 3.68 11.67
N PRO A 367 -10.29 3.63 12.69
CA PRO A 367 -11.64 3.09 12.54
C PRO A 367 -12.49 3.87 11.53
N LEU A 368 -12.36 5.20 11.51
CA LEU A 368 -13.08 6.08 10.60
C LEU A 368 -12.55 5.92 9.17
N SER A 369 -11.23 5.92 9.01
CA SER A 369 -10.59 5.65 7.72
C SER A 369 -10.94 4.27 7.15
N LEU A 370 -11.09 3.24 8.00
CA LEU A 370 -11.56 1.93 7.55
C LEU A 370 -12.97 2.03 6.94
N ILE A 371 -13.88 2.74 7.60
CA ILE A 371 -15.25 2.96 7.09
C ILE A 371 -15.18 3.67 5.73
N TYR A 372 -14.45 4.76 5.66
CA TYR A 372 -14.20 5.51 4.43
C TYR A 372 -13.68 4.60 3.30
N MET A 373 -12.62 3.82 3.55
CA MET A 373 -12.01 2.91 2.57
C MET A 373 -13.00 1.86 2.04
N VAL A 374 -13.89 1.36 2.90
CA VAL A 374 -14.92 0.38 2.49
C VAL A 374 -16.00 1.06 1.65
N PHE A 375 -16.43 2.29 1.99
CA PHE A 375 -17.37 3.05 1.16
C PHE A 375 -16.78 3.42 -0.20
N VAL A 376 -15.50 3.78 -0.28
CA VAL A 376 -14.77 3.97 -1.54
C VAL A 376 -14.82 2.69 -2.38
N SER A 377 -14.54 1.55 -1.78
CA SER A 377 -14.57 0.24 -2.47
C SER A 377 -15.98 -0.11 -2.96
N TYR A 378 -17.01 0.19 -2.18
CA TYR A 378 -18.42 0.05 -2.59
C TYR A 378 -18.75 0.95 -3.78
N GLY A 379 -18.39 2.24 -3.70
CA GLY A 379 -18.64 3.21 -4.77
C GLY A 379 -17.94 2.84 -6.08
N GLN A 380 -16.71 2.32 -6.01
CA GLN A 380 -15.97 1.79 -7.16
C GLN A 380 -16.70 0.59 -7.78
N SER A 381 -17.12 -0.39 -6.96
CA SER A 381 -17.86 -1.58 -7.41
C SER A 381 -19.21 -1.22 -8.03
N ALA A 382 -19.86 -0.16 -7.55
CA ALA A 382 -21.11 0.38 -8.08
C ALA A 382 -20.94 1.27 -9.34
N GLY A 383 -19.70 1.43 -9.84
CA GLY A 383 -19.42 2.26 -11.01
C GLY A 383 -19.53 3.78 -10.77
N ARG A 384 -19.67 4.22 -9.51
CA ARG A 384 -19.81 5.64 -9.13
C ARG A 384 -18.43 6.31 -8.97
N THR A 385 -17.58 6.20 -9.98
CA THR A 385 -16.18 6.66 -9.94
C THR A 385 -16.02 8.15 -9.69
N GLY A 386 -16.94 8.98 -10.20
CA GLY A 386 -16.93 10.43 -9.94
C GLY A 386 -17.12 10.77 -8.46
N PHE A 387 -18.09 10.14 -7.80
CA PHE A 387 -18.31 10.30 -6.36
C PHE A 387 -17.10 9.83 -5.54
N VAL A 388 -16.50 8.70 -5.92
CA VAL A 388 -15.31 8.16 -5.27
C VAL A 388 -14.11 9.10 -5.42
N ASN A 389 -13.93 9.73 -6.59
CA ASN A 389 -12.88 10.74 -6.80
C ASN A 389 -13.05 11.97 -5.90
N ILE A 390 -14.29 12.44 -5.73
CA ILE A 390 -14.58 13.55 -4.80
C ILE A 390 -14.24 13.14 -3.37
N LEU A 391 -14.66 11.96 -2.93
CA LEU A 391 -14.32 11.44 -1.61
C LEU A 391 -12.80 11.34 -1.40
N ALA A 392 -12.08 10.81 -2.40
CA ALA A 392 -10.62 10.68 -2.33
C ALA A 392 -9.91 12.05 -2.27
N LEU A 393 -10.42 13.06 -2.98
CA LEU A 393 -9.90 14.42 -2.91
C LEU A 393 -10.18 15.07 -1.55
N MET A 394 -11.38 14.88 -1.02
CA MET A 394 -11.76 15.40 0.30
C MET A 394 -10.89 14.80 1.40
N ASP A 395 -10.78 13.47 1.46
CA ASP A 395 -9.92 12.74 2.39
C ASP A 395 -8.43 13.08 2.18
N GLY A 396 -7.98 13.03 0.93
CA GLY A 396 -6.55 13.14 0.60
C GLY A 396 -5.97 14.53 0.84
N VAL A 397 -6.71 15.60 0.61
CA VAL A 397 -6.18 16.98 0.67
C VAL A 397 -7.09 17.92 1.45
N VAL A 398 -8.36 18.07 1.04
CA VAL A 398 -9.18 19.20 1.48
C VAL A 398 -9.43 19.18 2.99
N CYS A 399 -9.89 18.05 3.52
CA CYS A 399 -10.21 17.96 4.95
C CYS A 399 -8.95 18.04 5.81
N VAL A 400 -7.95 17.18 5.57
CA VAL A 400 -6.75 17.17 6.43
C VAL A 400 -5.97 18.47 6.32
N ALA A 401 -5.67 18.94 5.11
CA ALA A 401 -4.91 20.18 4.94
C ALA A 401 -5.70 21.40 5.40
N GLY A 402 -7.01 21.43 5.17
CA GLY A 402 -7.89 22.48 5.65
C GLY A 402 -7.95 22.54 7.19
N PHE A 403 -8.20 21.41 7.84
CA PHE A 403 -8.18 21.35 9.30
C PHE A 403 -6.79 21.61 9.87
N ALA A 404 -5.72 21.13 9.25
CA ALA A 404 -4.36 21.41 9.66
C ALA A 404 -4.05 22.90 9.58
N ALA A 405 -4.41 23.57 8.47
CA ALA A 405 -4.21 25.00 8.29
C ALA A 405 -4.99 25.84 9.33
N LEU A 406 -6.16 25.38 9.75
CA LEU A 406 -6.96 26.04 10.78
C LEU A 406 -6.42 25.78 12.18
N LEU A 407 -5.97 24.55 12.50
CA LEU A 407 -5.66 24.15 13.88
C LEU A 407 -4.19 24.35 14.26
N ILE A 408 -3.24 24.14 13.33
CA ILE A 408 -1.79 24.26 13.65
C ILE A 408 -1.42 25.65 14.19
N PRO A 409 -1.92 26.78 13.64
CA PRO A 409 -1.58 28.10 14.16
C PRO A 409 -2.03 28.35 15.61
N PHE A 410 -3.09 27.66 16.08
CA PHE A 410 -3.66 27.88 17.43
C PHE A 410 -3.17 26.89 18.48
N ILE A 411 -3.04 25.61 18.11
CA ILE A 411 -2.72 24.53 19.05
C ILE A 411 -1.46 23.74 18.66
N GLY A 412 -0.65 24.28 17.74
CA GLY A 412 0.64 23.74 17.37
C GLY A 412 0.53 22.31 16.79
N LEU A 413 1.46 21.43 17.17
CA LEU A 413 1.55 20.06 16.66
C LEU A 413 0.29 19.23 16.94
N ASN A 414 -0.37 19.46 18.07
CA ASN A 414 -1.65 18.80 18.37
C ASN A 414 -2.73 19.14 17.33
N GLY A 415 -2.64 20.30 16.68
CA GLY A 415 -3.50 20.69 15.57
C GLY A 415 -3.36 19.76 14.37
N ALA A 416 -2.14 19.34 14.02
CA ALA A 416 -1.90 18.36 12.97
C ALA A 416 -2.45 16.97 13.34
N TYR A 417 -2.30 16.56 14.59
CA TYR A 417 -2.82 15.29 15.09
C TYR A 417 -4.35 15.26 15.06
N ILE A 418 -5.00 16.31 15.57
CA ILE A 418 -6.47 16.42 15.56
C ILE A 418 -7.00 16.51 14.13
N ALA A 419 -6.34 17.28 13.24
CA ALA A 419 -6.70 17.35 11.82
C ALA A 419 -6.69 15.97 11.15
N SER A 420 -5.70 15.13 11.49
CA SER A 420 -5.63 13.74 10.99
C SER A 420 -6.79 12.88 11.50
N VAL A 421 -7.27 13.10 12.73
CA VAL A 421 -8.43 12.37 13.29
C VAL A 421 -9.74 12.84 12.68
N LEU A 422 -9.93 14.15 12.51
CA LEU A 422 -11.15 14.72 11.93
C LEU A 422 -11.36 14.34 10.46
N ASN A 423 -10.30 13.93 9.80
CA ASN A 423 -10.37 13.46 8.42
C ASN A 423 -10.79 11.98 8.30
N GLY A 424 -10.48 11.13 9.29
CA GLY A 424 -10.85 9.70 9.26
C GLY A 424 -12.35 9.50 9.33
#